data_c8a0649e3723dfdcae552f2c7a2f46af
#
_entry.id   c8a0649e3723dfdcae552f2c7a2f46af
#
_cell.length_a   1.000
_cell.length_b   1.000
_cell.length_c   1.000
_cell.angle_alpha   90.00
_cell.angle_beta   90.00
_cell.angle_gamma   90.00
#
_symmetry.space_group_name_H-M   'P 1'
#
loop_
_entity.id
_entity.type
_entity.pdbx_description
1 polymer ?
#
loop_
_entity_poly.entity_id
_entity_poly.type
_entity_poly.pdbx_seq_one_letter_code
_entity_poly.pdbx_strand_id
1 'polypeptide(L)'
;MGRLIGRSDEGDEVPPLVVDVPEMLDALQALGQPVEKYLDRDALAKEATKGLTRGMPKGLEWLRWDAVPVVHWADNGEAVPADVLRWFVVQAVRARSPEPNAVLRKYCAMVDARDREALGQYLLEAWIAEDLRPIPPDEARRLAEERAQQTHQSMARWPQYYQNDPLLGAGVEELTGRWLPEYSRQPAGSAIASKGVLAVAAACAGERAADVVGRYLKQWYGYRAGQGKALIAMLAWVDHPSAIQLMLSVGSRFRTKSFQEEATRQAEALAERKGWSVSELADRTIPTAGFDETGTLELNYGERVFSAVLLPDLTVELRSPEGKKISTLPAPRQSDDEARAKDAKKALAAARKELKSAVQLQTARLYEALCTERTWRFDDWQRYLNAHPLMRHLTQRLAWVVTSGDTAMVFRPLDDGTLTDADDNEVTVTPDAVVAVAHDSLLDPVTVEAWQQHFDDYEVAPLFQQFGKGTYTLPADRAGAKELTEFRGHVLEAFALRGRAGKLGYTRGATGDGGWFHEYEKRFPTLGMTAMVEFSGNALPEENRTVALVALKFRKDLPSGGAVLRLGDVPAVLLSEAYDDMRLMAGDGTGFDPEWEKKVGY
;
A
#
# COMPACT_ATOMS: atom_id res chain seq x y z
N MET A 1 13.42 -35.70 -14.71
CA MET A 1 12.45 -36.09 -15.74
C MET A 1 12.14 -34.88 -16.58
N GLY A 2 12.79 -34.76 -17.70
CA GLY A 2 12.42 -33.80 -18.72
C GLY A 2 11.47 -34.47 -19.71
N ARG A 3 10.67 -33.62 -20.33
CA ARG A 3 9.72 -33.86 -21.41
C ARG A 3 8.31 -34.25 -20.99
N LEU A 4 7.49 -33.23 -20.93
CA LEU A 4 6.12 -33.20 -21.46
C LEU A 4 5.86 -31.76 -21.97
N ILE A 5 6.50 -31.43 -23.09
CA ILE A 5 6.08 -30.36 -23.99
C ILE A 5 5.58 -31.08 -25.23
N GLY A 6 4.26 -31.27 -25.30
CA GLY A 6 3.60 -31.58 -26.55
C GLY A 6 3.63 -30.33 -27.42
N ARG A 7 4.38 -30.34 -28.51
CA ARG A 7 4.19 -29.39 -29.62
C ARG A 7 2.86 -29.72 -30.27
N SER A 8 1.88 -28.84 -30.16
CA SER A 8 0.83 -28.68 -31.16
C SER A 8 1.23 -27.49 -32.03
N ASP A 9 1.45 -27.73 -33.31
CA ASP A 9 1.47 -26.68 -34.33
C ASP A 9 0.08 -26.07 -34.40
N GLU A 10 -0.01 -24.83 -34.05
CA GLU A 10 -0.90 -23.73 -34.45
C GLU A 10 -1.13 -22.79 -33.24
N GLY A 11 -0.54 -21.72 -33.31
CA GLY A 11 -0.59 -20.32 -32.83
C GLY A 11 -1.56 -19.90 -31.73
N ASP A 12 -1.74 -20.65 -30.64
CA ASP A 12 -2.25 -20.10 -29.38
C ASP A 12 -1.29 -20.51 -28.24
N GLU A 13 -0.40 -19.61 -27.86
CA GLU A 13 0.37 -19.76 -26.61
C GLU A 13 -0.61 -19.70 -25.43
N VAL A 14 -1.04 -20.88 -24.97
CA VAL A 14 -1.71 -21.01 -23.67
C VAL A 14 -0.67 -20.60 -22.61
N PRO A 15 -0.93 -19.55 -21.81
CA PRO A 15 -0.01 -19.15 -20.76
C PRO A 15 0.25 -20.34 -19.82
N PRO A 16 1.49 -20.55 -19.34
CA PRO A 16 1.80 -21.69 -18.49
C PRO A 16 0.91 -21.63 -17.24
N LEU A 17 0.19 -22.69 -16.97
CA LEU A 17 -0.63 -22.86 -15.77
C LEU A 17 0.30 -22.67 -14.55
N VAL A 18 0.21 -21.54 -13.87
CA VAL A 18 0.92 -21.29 -12.63
C VAL A 18 0.13 -21.94 -11.51
N VAL A 19 0.44 -23.23 -11.25
CA VAL A 19 -0.16 -23.95 -10.13
C VAL A 19 0.35 -23.35 -8.83
N ASP A 20 -0.53 -22.85 -7.97
CA ASP A 20 -0.18 -22.48 -6.60
C ASP A 20 0.12 -23.77 -5.82
N VAL A 21 1.40 -23.95 -5.47
CA VAL A 21 1.86 -25.21 -4.89
C VAL A 21 1.29 -25.46 -3.49
N PRO A 22 1.15 -24.47 -2.58
CA PRO A 22 0.44 -24.66 -1.33
C PRO A 22 -1.02 -25.11 -1.53
N GLU A 23 -1.78 -24.43 -2.38
CA GLU A 23 -3.18 -24.81 -2.67
C GLU A 23 -3.27 -26.21 -3.30
N MET A 24 -2.31 -26.58 -4.14
CA MET A 24 -2.24 -27.93 -4.70
C MET A 24 -1.93 -28.97 -3.62
N LEU A 25 -1.03 -28.69 -2.69
CA LEU A 25 -0.69 -29.58 -1.59
C LEU A 25 -1.87 -29.75 -0.64
N ASP A 26 -2.57 -28.66 -0.29
CA ASP A 26 -3.78 -28.67 0.53
C ASP A 26 -4.91 -29.47 -0.16
N ALA A 27 -5.10 -29.27 -1.46
CA ALA A 27 -6.08 -30.01 -2.24
C ALA A 27 -5.73 -31.51 -2.32
N LEU A 28 -4.47 -31.88 -2.49
CA LEU A 28 -4.01 -33.27 -2.48
C LEU A 28 -4.20 -33.91 -1.10
N GLN A 29 -3.94 -33.17 -0.02
CA GLN A 29 -4.14 -33.63 1.34
C GLN A 29 -5.62 -33.82 1.64
N ALA A 30 -6.48 -32.88 1.22
CA ALA A 30 -7.94 -32.99 1.35
C ALA A 30 -8.52 -34.18 0.56
N LEU A 31 -7.88 -34.57 -0.54
CA LEU A 31 -8.23 -35.75 -1.34
C LEU A 31 -7.63 -37.05 -0.80
N GLY A 32 -6.92 -37.01 0.34
CA GLY A 32 -6.26 -38.19 0.93
C GLY A 32 -5.13 -38.74 0.09
N GLN A 33 -4.54 -37.93 -0.81
CA GLN A 33 -3.38 -38.35 -1.60
C GLN A 33 -2.09 -38.17 -0.79
N PRO A 34 -1.14 -39.13 -0.84
CA PRO A 34 0.12 -39.02 -0.10
C PRO A 34 0.98 -37.88 -0.67
N VAL A 35 1.05 -36.78 0.06
CA VAL A 35 1.82 -35.57 -0.29
C VAL A 35 3.31 -35.88 -0.37
N GLU A 36 3.82 -36.79 0.46
CA GLU A 36 5.20 -37.24 0.52
C GLU A 36 5.72 -37.76 -0.83
N LYS A 37 4.84 -38.34 -1.66
CA LYS A 37 5.20 -38.83 -3.00
C LYS A 37 5.63 -37.70 -3.94
N TYR A 38 5.24 -36.46 -3.67
CA TYR A 38 5.57 -35.28 -4.47
C TYR A 38 6.70 -34.46 -3.88
N LEU A 39 7.11 -34.75 -2.64
CA LEU A 39 8.12 -34.04 -1.85
C LEU A 39 9.23 -35.00 -1.46
N ASP A 40 10.16 -35.30 -2.40
CA ASP A 40 11.30 -36.21 -2.18
C ASP A 40 12.52 -35.42 -1.69
N ARG A 41 12.80 -35.51 -0.37
CA ARG A 41 13.97 -34.85 0.27
C ARG A 41 15.29 -35.42 -0.17
N ASP A 42 15.37 -36.72 -0.43
CA ASP A 42 16.59 -37.35 -0.89
C ASP A 42 16.94 -36.86 -2.29
N ALA A 43 15.95 -36.71 -3.14
CA ALA A 43 16.12 -36.11 -4.46
C ALA A 43 16.55 -34.65 -4.34
N LEU A 44 15.98 -33.89 -3.42
CA LEU A 44 16.35 -32.50 -3.13
C LEU A 44 17.80 -32.40 -2.66
N ALA A 45 18.21 -33.21 -1.68
CA ALA A 45 19.60 -33.23 -1.18
C ALA A 45 20.61 -33.55 -2.27
N LYS A 46 20.31 -34.54 -3.13
CA LYS A 46 21.13 -34.88 -4.30
C LYS A 46 21.23 -33.76 -5.32
N GLU A 47 20.10 -33.09 -5.58
CA GLU A 47 20.04 -31.94 -6.48
C GLU A 47 20.82 -30.74 -5.91
N ALA A 48 20.68 -30.46 -4.61
CA ALA A 48 21.43 -29.42 -3.91
C ALA A 48 22.95 -29.67 -4.01
N THR A 49 23.41 -30.86 -3.67
CA THR A 49 24.82 -31.25 -3.76
C THR A 49 25.33 -31.06 -5.18
N LYS A 50 24.62 -31.57 -6.19
CA LYS A 50 24.98 -31.41 -7.61
C LYS A 50 24.97 -29.93 -8.04
N GLY A 51 24.03 -29.16 -7.57
CA GLY A 51 23.92 -27.74 -7.90
C GLY A 51 25.05 -26.89 -7.33
N LEU A 52 25.51 -27.22 -6.13
CA LEU A 52 26.60 -26.51 -5.44
C LEU A 52 27.99 -26.83 -6.03
N THR A 53 28.19 -27.96 -6.71
CA THR A 53 29.45 -28.27 -7.41
C THR A 53 29.83 -27.24 -8.48
N ARG A 54 28.86 -26.47 -8.98
CA ARG A 54 29.08 -25.37 -9.94
C ARG A 54 29.67 -24.11 -9.30
N GLY A 55 29.97 -24.14 -8.01
CA GLY A 55 30.48 -23.02 -7.23
C GLY A 55 29.42 -21.98 -6.84
N MET A 56 29.79 -21.10 -5.95
CA MET A 56 28.93 -19.98 -5.49
C MET A 56 28.89 -18.86 -6.55
N PRO A 57 27.74 -18.25 -6.81
CA PRO A 57 27.65 -17.07 -7.66
C PRO A 57 28.45 -15.91 -7.03
N LYS A 58 29.08 -15.08 -7.86
CA LYS A 58 29.67 -13.82 -7.41
C LYS A 58 28.57 -12.90 -6.88
N GLY A 59 28.91 -12.10 -5.86
CA GLY A 59 27.98 -11.13 -5.26
C GLY A 59 27.12 -11.70 -4.14
N LEU A 60 27.52 -12.82 -3.53
CA LEU A 60 26.95 -13.38 -2.28
C LEU A 60 27.94 -13.36 -1.12
N GLU A 61 29.10 -12.73 -1.28
CA GLU A 61 30.15 -12.65 -0.26
C GLU A 61 29.69 -11.91 1.02
N TRP A 62 28.70 -11.05 0.89
CA TRP A 62 28.09 -10.31 1.98
C TRP A 62 27.14 -11.17 2.85
N LEU A 63 26.63 -12.29 2.35
CA LEU A 63 25.68 -13.13 3.07
C LEU A 63 26.38 -13.97 4.13
N ARG A 64 26.05 -13.73 5.35
CA ARG A 64 26.61 -14.43 6.52
C ARG A 64 25.91 -15.77 6.71
N TRP A 65 26.51 -16.83 6.16
CA TRP A 65 25.97 -18.19 6.23
C TRP A 65 25.93 -18.76 7.66
N ASP A 66 26.80 -18.28 8.54
CA ASP A 66 26.83 -18.62 9.97
C ASP A 66 25.66 -18.00 10.76
N ALA A 67 25.03 -16.98 10.22
CA ALA A 67 23.88 -16.30 10.83
C ALA A 67 22.54 -16.71 10.21
N VAL A 68 22.52 -17.57 9.19
CA VAL A 68 21.29 -18.13 8.62
C VAL A 68 20.56 -18.92 9.70
N PRO A 69 19.26 -18.66 9.94
CA PRO A 69 18.48 -19.40 10.92
C PRO A 69 18.50 -20.91 10.66
N VAL A 70 18.56 -21.72 11.71
CA VAL A 70 18.30 -23.15 11.60
C VAL A 70 16.82 -23.31 11.32
N VAL A 71 16.49 -24.06 10.28
CA VAL A 71 15.11 -24.34 9.90
C VAL A 71 14.85 -25.84 9.89
N HIS A 72 13.62 -26.24 10.14
CA HIS A 72 13.24 -27.64 10.28
C HIS A 72 12.22 -28.02 9.20
N TRP A 73 12.17 -29.28 8.85
CA TRP A 73 11.11 -29.81 8.01
C TRP A 73 9.78 -29.85 8.76
N ALA A 74 8.71 -29.45 8.10
CA ALA A 74 7.38 -29.36 8.71
C ALA A 74 6.79 -30.70 9.15
N ASP A 75 7.16 -31.79 8.49
CA ASP A 75 6.58 -33.13 8.68
C ASP A 75 7.28 -33.94 9.78
N ASN A 76 8.58 -33.77 10.01
CA ASN A 76 9.31 -34.60 10.98
C ASN A 76 10.15 -33.81 12.00
N GLY A 77 10.23 -32.49 11.85
CA GLY A 77 10.99 -31.63 12.76
C GLY A 77 12.53 -31.78 12.67
N GLU A 78 13.05 -32.49 11.68
CA GLU A 78 14.50 -32.58 11.46
C GLU A 78 15.04 -31.29 10.84
N ALA A 79 16.27 -30.94 11.22
CA ALA A 79 16.92 -29.76 10.65
C ALA A 79 17.17 -29.91 9.16
N VAL A 80 16.83 -28.88 8.38
CA VAL A 80 17.13 -28.81 6.95
C VAL A 80 18.65 -28.70 6.77
N PRO A 81 19.27 -29.56 5.96
CA PRO A 81 20.71 -29.48 5.71
C PRO A 81 21.14 -28.12 5.18
N ALA A 82 22.23 -27.56 5.74
CA ALA A 82 22.73 -26.25 5.34
C ALA A 82 22.99 -26.11 3.83
N ASP A 83 23.41 -27.20 3.16
CA ASP A 83 23.63 -27.21 1.73
C ASP A 83 22.34 -27.09 0.91
N VAL A 84 21.20 -27.54 1.44
CA VAL A 84 19.88 -27.33 0.82
C VAL A 84 19.51 -25.85 0.86
N LEU A 85 19.70 -25.18 2.00
CA LEU A 85 19.46 -23.75 2.13
C LEU A 85 20.38 -22.91 1.24
N ARG A 86 21.67 -23.28 1.18
CA ARG A 86 22.62 -22.65 0.26
C ARG A 86 22.19 -22.82 -1.18
N TRP A 87 21.74 -24.01 -1.54
CA TRP A 87 21.27 -24.28 -2.89
C TRP A 87 20.05 -23.46 -3.27
N PHE A 88 19.08 -23.25 -2.36
CA PHE A 88 17.94 -22.37 -2.60
C PHE A 88 18.39 -20.97 -3.00
N VAL A 89 19.28 -20.38 -2.21
CA VAL A 89 19.80 -19.04 -2.47
C VAL A 89 20.62 -19.01 -3.78
N VAL A 90 21.48 -19.99 -4.01
CA VAL A 90 22.30 -20.08 -5.23
C VAL A 90 21.45 -20.19 -6.49
N GLN A 91 20.41 -21.01 -6.48
CA GLN A 91 19.48 -21.13 -7.62
C GLN A 91 18.70 -19.85 -7.86
N ALA A 92 18.21 -19.23 -6.80
CA ALA A 92 17.49 -17.98 -6.88
C ALA A 92 18.36 -16.85 -7.47
N VAL A 93 19.60 -16.71 -7.00
CA VAL A 93 20.53 -15.69 -7.54
C VAL A 93 20.87 -15.93 -9.01
N ARG A 94 21.04 -17.21 -9.41
CA ARG A 94 21.28 -17.57 -10.83
C ARG A 94 20.08 -17.24 -11.72
N ALA A 95 18.85 -17.32 -11.19
CA ALA A 95 17.64 -16.95 -11.92
C ALA A 95 17.52 -15.42 -12.11
N ARG A 96 18.21 -14.61 -11.32
CA ARG A 96 18.22 -13.14 -11.40
C ARG A 96 16.84 -12.47 -11.31
N SER A 97 15.87 -13.17 -10.75
CA SER A 97 14.51 -12.65 -10.52
C SER A 97 14.20 -12.59 -9.02
N PRO A 98 13.50 -11.56 -8.53
CA PRO A 98 12.96 -11.54 -7.18
C PRO A 98 11.72 -12.45 -7.02
N GLU A 99 11.21 -13.02 -8.11
CA GLU A 99 10.04 -13.87 -8.14
C GLU A 99 10.44 -15.34 -7.96
N PRO A 100 9.85 -16.08 -7.00
CA PRO A 100 10.19 -17.48 -6.78
C PRO A 100 9.61 -18.36 -7.89
N ASN A 101 10.45 -19.23 -8.46
CA ASN A 101 9.99 -20.24 -9.40
C ASN A 101 9.24 -21.38 -8.68
N ALA A 102 8.55 -22.24 -9.44
CA ALA A 102 7.75 -23.33 -8.90
C ALA A 102 8.57 -24.31 -8.03
N VAL A 103 9.83 -24.60 -8.40
CA VAL A 103 10.72 -25.49 -7.65
C VAL A 103 11.04 -24.88 -6.28
N LEU A 104 11.38 -23.59 -6.23
CA LEU A 104 11.69 -22.90 -4.99
C LEU A 104 10.47 -22.85 -4.07
N ARG A 105 9.28 -22.50 -4.61
CA ARG A 105 8.03 -22.48 -3.85
C ARG A 105 7.70 -23.85 -3.25
N LYS A 106 7.81 -24.90 -4.07
CA LYS A 106 7.58 -26.28 -3.64
C LYS A 106 8.44 -26.65 -2.43
N TYR A 107 9.73 -26.37 -2.50
CA TYR A 107 10.66 -26.78 -1.43
C TYR A 107 10.60 -25.88 -0.20
N CYS A 108 10.34 -24.59 -0.36
CA CYS A 108 10.10 -23.71 0.78
C CYS A 108 8.83 -24.10 1.56
N ALA A 109 7.79 -24.61 0.88
CA ALA A 109 6.56 -25.08 1.52
C ALA A 109 6.76 -26.33 2.40
N MET A 110 7.86 -27.08 2.23
CA MET A 110 8.21 -28.23 3.08
C MET A 110 8.82 -27.82 4.43
N VAL A 111 9.24 -26.60 4.57
CA VAL A 111 9.87 -26.07 5.80
C VAL A 111 8.76 -25.67 6.79
N ASP A 112 9.01 -25.91 8.08
CA ASP A 112 8.14 -25.45 9.16
C ASP A 112 7.77 -23.96 8.98
N ALA A 113 6.52 -23.60 9.18
CA ALA A 113 6.00 -22.27 8.86
C ALA A 113 6.72 -21.15 9.63
N ARG A 114 7.01 -21.37 10.92
CA ARG A 114 7.69 -20.38 11.77
C ARG A 114 9.15 -20.21 11.35
N ASP A 115 9.84 -21.31 11.12
CA ASP A 115 11.25 -21.30 10.71
C ASP A 115 11.41 -20.74 9.30
N ARG A 116 10.47 -21.05 8.41
CA ARG A 116 10.38 -20.49 7.06
C ARG A 116 10.28 -18.98 7.10
N GLU A 117 9.39 -18.44 7.94
CA GLU A 117 9.26 -16.99 8.10
C GLU A 117 10.54 -16.35 8.64
N ALA A 118 11.20 -16.98 9.62
CA ALA A 118 12.48 -16.51 10.13
C ALA A 118 13.58 -16.49 9.05
N LEU A 119 13.63 -17.50 8.19
CA LEU A 119 14.56 -17.55 7.04
C LEU A 119 14.27 -16.43 6.03
N GLY A 120 13.00 -16.26 5.66
CA GLY A 120 12.58 -15.22 4.73
C GLY A 120 12.90 -13.83 5.24
N GLN A 121 12.62 -13.58 6.51
CA GLN A 121 12.92 -12.31 7.19
C GLN A 121 14.43 -12.04 7.22
N TYR A 122 15.23 -13.03 7.61
CA TYR A 122 16.69 -12.90 7.61
C TYR A 122 17.25 -12.53 6.24
N LEU A 123 16.83 -13.22 5.19
CA LEU A 123 17.33 -12.99 3.83
C LEU A 123 16.91 -11.61 3.31
N LEU A 124 15.69 -11.16 3.60
CA LEU A 124 15.20 -9.82 3.24
C LEU A 124 16.01 -8.73 3.94
N GLU A 125 16.18 -8.84 5.25
CA GLU A 125 16.93 -7.86 6.04
C GLU A 125 18.42 -7.82 5.67
N ALA A 126 19.03 -8.99 5.43
CA ALA A 126 20.42 -9.09 4.99
C ALA A 126 20.63 -8.47 3.60
N TRP A 127 19.70 -8.69 2.66
CA TRP A 127 19.74 -8.07 1.34
C TRP A 127 19.63 -6.54 1.42
N ILE A 128 18.72 -6.02 2.24
CA ILE A 128 18.56 -4.58 2.48
C ILE A 128 19.81 -4.00 3.16
N ALA A 129 20.38 -4.71 4.15
CA ALA A 129 21.58 -4.27 4.85
C ALA A 129 22.79 -4.13 3.89
N GLU A 130 22.97 -5.09 2.96
CA GLU A 130 24.00 -4.98 1.92
C GLU A 130 23.70 -3.85 0.94
N ASP A 131 22.44 -3.69 0.54
CA ASP A 131 22.06 -2.59 -0.36
C ASP A 131 22.33 -1.22 0.25
N LEU A 132 22.14 -1.08 1.55
CA LEU A 132 22.34 0.14 2.32
C LEU A 132 23.69 0.20 3.05
N ARG A 133 24.62 -0.69 2.74
CA ARG A 133 25.94 -0.71 3.37
C ARG A 133 26.60 0.67 3.23
N PRO A 134 26.99 1.32 4.36
CA PRO A 134 27.52 2.67 4.33
C PRO A 134 28.89 2.73 3.63
N ILE A 135 29.24 3.91 3.16
CA ILE A 135 30.59 4.20 2.68
C ILE A 135 31.58 3.99 3.85
N PRO A 136 32.72 3.31 3.63
CA PRO A 136 33.76 3.20 4.64
C PRO A 136 34.18 4.59 5.18
N PRO A 137 34.45 4.71 6.50
CA PRO A 137 34.73 6.02 7.11
C PRO A 137 35.86 6.80 6.44
N ASP A 138 36.93 6.12 6.06
CA ASP A 138 38.08 6.76 5.38
C ASP A 138 37.71 7.27 4.00
N GLU A 139 36.90 6.51 3.26
CA GLU A 139 36.39 6.94 1.95
C GLU A 139 35.38 8.07 2.08
N ALA A 140 34.48 8.02 3.05
CA ALA A 140 33.53 9.09 3.33
C ALA A 140 34.28 10.42 3.66
N ARG A 141 35.35 10.33 4.46
CA ARG A 141 36.20 11.47 4.77
C ARG A 141 36.87 12.02 3.51
N ARG A 142 37.50 11.19 2.70
CA ARG A 142 38.13 11.57 1.44
C ARG A 142 37.15 12.30 0.50
N LEU A 143 35.94 11.75 0.33
CA LEU A 143 34.91 12.38 -0.50
C LEU A 143 34.44 13.73 0.07
N ALA A 144 34.32 13.82 1.39
CA ALA A 144 33.99 15.07 2.07
C ALA A 144 35.07 16.12 1.90
N GLU A 145 36.34 15.74 1.98
CA GLU A 145 37.52 16.63 1.74
C GLU A 145 37.56 17.11 0.30
N GLU A 146 37.38 16.24 -0.69
CA GLU A 146 37.31 16.61 -2.12
C GLU A 146 36.16 17.60 -2.37
N ARG A 147 34.99 17.36 -1.79
CA ARG A 147 33.84 18.27 -1.89
C ARG A 147 34.10 19.60 -1.19
N ALA A 148 34.74 19.59 -0.02
CA ALA A 148 35.11 20.77 0.72
C ALA A 148 36.10 21.64 -0.06
N GLN A 149 37.11 21.05 -0.72
CA GLN A 149 38.04 21.73 -1.58
C GLN A 149 37.34 22.42 -2.76
N GLN A 150 36.41 21.69 -3.44
CA GLN A 150 35.64 22.27 -4.53
C GLN A 150 34.74 23.42 -4.05
N THR A 151 34.10 23.26 -2.90
CA THR A 151 33.25 24.31 -2.30
C THR A 151 34.07 25.54 -1.93
N HIS A 152 35.21 25.35 -1.29
CA HIS A 152 36.13 26.42 -0.92
C HIS A 152 36.60 27.23 -2.15
N GLN A 153 37.01 26.53 -3.22
CA GLN A 153 37.40 27.18 -4.49
C GLN A 153 36.23 27.92 -5.13
N SER A 154 35.01 27.36 -5.08
CA SER A 154 33.83 27.99 -5.63
C SER A 154 33.43 29.25 -4.84
N MET A 155 33.47 29.19 -3.51
CA MET A 155 33.23 30.34 -2.63
C MET A 155 34.25 31.47 -2.87
N ALA A 156 35.52 31.13 -3.06
CA ALA A 156 36.57 32.10 -3.38
C ALA A 156 36.37 32.75 -4.75
N ARG A 157 35.92 31.98 -5.76
CA ARG A 157 35.74 32.44 -7.13
C ARG A 157 34.43 33.21 -7.34
N TRP A 158 33.36 32.82 -6.62
CA TRP A 158 32.01 33.32 -6.82
C TRP A 158 31.33 33.67 -5.50
N PRO A 159 31.91 34.57 -4.64
CA PRO A 159 31.40 34.85 -3.29
C PRO A 159 29.95 35.38 -3.30
N GLN A 160 29.52 36.03 -4.38
CA GLN A 160 28.16 36.56 -4.51
C GLN A 160 27.05 35.49 -4.46
N TYR A 161 27.34 34.25 -4.82
CA TYR A 161 26.37 33.15 -4.74
C TYR A 161 26.30 32.51 -3.35
N TYR A 162 27.24 32.86 -2.47
CA TYR A 162 27.36 32.27 -1.13
C TYR A 162 27.16 33.29 0.00
N GLN A 163 26.64 34.48 -0.32
CA GLN A 163 26.49 35.57 0.67
C GLN A 163 25.70 35.20 1.91
N ASN A 164 24.72 34.26 1.77
CA ASN A 164 23.90 33.77 2.86
C ASN A 164 24.40 32.44 3.45
N ASP A 165 25.54 31.91 3.00
CA ASP A 165 26.10 30.70 3.54
C ASP A 165 26.88 31.02 4.82
N PRO A 166 26.52 30.44 5.99
CA PRO A 166 27.20 30.71 7.26
C PRO A 166 28.68 30.30 7.25
N LEU A 167 29.11 29.48 6.30
CA LEU A 167 30.47 29.01 6.14
C LEU A 167 31.23 29.77 5.03
N LEU A 168 30.74 30.93 4.59
CA LEU A 168 31.47 31.77 3.63
C LEU A 168 32.82 32.21 4.25
N GLY A 169 33.92 31.84 3.59
CA GLY A 169 35.26 32.07 4.10
C GLY A 169 35.84 31.01 5.03
N ALA A 170 35.05 29.95 5.34
CA ALA A 170 35.55 28.82 6.12
C ALA A 170 36.66 28.05 5.41
N GLY A 171 37.57 27.47 6.19
CA GLY A 171 38.65 26.63 5.66
C GLY A 171 38.16 25.25 5.21
N VAL A 172 39.02 24.54 4.47
CA VAL A 172 38.65 23.20 3.94
C VAL A 172 38.27 22.22 5.04
N GLU A 173 38.94 22.23 6.21
CA GLU A 173 38.60 21.31 7.32
C GLU A 173 37.20 21.58 7.89
N GLU A 174 36.82 22.84 8.03
CA GLU A 174 35.48 23.21 8.52
C GLU A 174 34.40 22.82 7.50
N LEU A 175 34.64 23.03 6.21
CA LEU A 175 33.78 22.58 5.13
C LEU A 175 33.73 21.04 5.04
N THR A 176 34.83 20.33 5.36
CA THR A 176 34.83 18.87 5.48
C THR A 176 33.88 18.42 6.57
N GLY A 177 33.91 19.11 7.73
CA GLY A 177 32.95 18.83 8.84
C GLY A 177 31.48 18.97 8.42
N ARG A 178 31.19 19.90 7.50
CA ARG A 178 29.82 20.06 6.92
C ARG A 178 29.41 18.87 6.04
N TRP A 179 30.31 18.37 5.18
CA TRP A 179 29.98 17.33 4.20
C TRP A 179 30.12 15.90 4.74
N LEU A 180 30.98 15.68 5.74
CA LEU A 180 31.23 14.34 6.29
C LEU A 180 29.98 13.62 6.76
N PRO A 181 29.01 14.24 7.49
CA PRO A 181 27.78 13.57 7.89
C PRO A 181 26.91 13.14 6.69
N GLU A 182 26.96 13.87 5.59
CA GLU A 182 26.23 13.54 4.36
C GLU A 182 26.80 12.27 3.71
N TYR A 183 28.13 12.25 3.46
CA TYR A 183 28.80 11.10 2.86
C TYR A 183 28.77 9.86 3.77
N SER A 184 28.90 10.04 5.08
CA SER A 184 28.80 8.91 6.03
C SER A 184 27.44 8.22 6.04
N ARG A 185 26.38 8.90 5.58
CA ARG A 185 25.01 8.35 5.48
C ARG A 185 24.68 7.79 4.10
N GLN A 186 25.53 8.05 3.10
CA GLN A 186 25.28 7.55 1.74
C GLN A 186 25.58 6.06 1.67
N PRO A 187 24.69 5.27 1.05
CA PRO A 187 24.97 3.86 0.81
C PRO A 187 26.03 3.67 -0.27
N ALA A 188 27.12 2.97 0.06
CA ALA A 188 28.09 2.47 -0.91
C ALA A 188 27.67 1.12 -1.53
N GLY A 189 26.81 0.38 -0.82
CA GLY A 189 26.32 -0.92 -1.24
C GLY A 189 25.32 -0.84 -2.41
N SER A 190 25.18 -1.94 -3.09
CA SER A 190 24.08 -2.20 -4.02
C SER A 190 23.86 -3.70 -4.16
N ALA A 191 22.76 -4.18 -3.63
CA ALA A 191 22.39 -5.60 -3.69
C ALA A 191 21.59 -5.97 -4.95
N ILE A 192 21.41 -5.04 -5.90
CA ILE A 192 20.57 -5.27 -7.10
C ILE A 192 21.07 -6.44 -7.95
N ALA A 193 22.37 -6.68 -8.01
CA ALA A 193 22.95 -7.80 -8.77
C ALA A 193 22.57 -9.16 -8.18
N SER A 194 22.31 -9.22 -6.87
CA SER A 194 21.87 -10.41 -6.13
C SER A 194 20.37 -10.38 -5.79
N LYS A 195 19.55 -9.62 -6.51
CA LYS A 195 18.10 -9.52 -6.28
C LYS A 195 17.37 -10.87 -6.29
N GLY A 196 17.96 -11.90 -6.88
CA GLY A 196 17.41 -13.25 -6.82
C GLY A 196 17.30 -13.82 -5.40
N VAL A 197 18.09 -13.32 -4.42
CA VAL A 197 17.92 -13.68 -2.99
C VAL A 197 16.50 -13.37 -2.51
N LEU A 198 15.90 -12.29 -3.03
CA LEU A 198 14.54 -11.90 -2.72
C LEU A 198 13.49 -12.94 -3.13
N ALA A 199 13.80 -13.85 -4.09
CA ALA A 199 12.88 -14.93 -4.43
C ALA A 199 12.75 -15.95 -3.29
N VAL A 200 13.83 -16.24 -2.55
CA VAL A 200 13.74 -17.10 -1.35
C VAL A 200 12.99 -16.36 -0.25
N ALA A 201 13.29 -15.07 -0.06
CA ALA A 201 12.54 -14.24 0.88
C ALA A 201 11.05 -14.20 0.56
N ALA A 202 10.67 -14.04 -0.71
CA ALA A 202 9.29 -14.04 -1.19
C ALA A 202 8.54 -15.36 -0.90
N ALA A 203 9.23 -16.50 -1.07
CA ALA A 203 8.63 -17.82 -0.80
C ALA A 203 8.54 -18.17 0.68
N CYS A 204 9.25 -17.45 1.54
CA CYS A 204 9.42 -17.79 2.95
C CYS A 204 8.92 -16.72 3.93
N ALA A 205 8.99 -15.43 3.59
CA ALA A 205 8.62 -14.34 4.50
C ALA A 205 7.10 -14.27 4.72
N GLY A 206 6.72 -13.69 5.87
CA GLY A 206 5.33 -13.51 6.31
C GLY A 206 5.00 -12.03 6.60
N GLU A 207 4.27 -11.80 7.68
CA GLU A 207 3.71 -10.50 8.09
C GLU A 207 4.74 -9.36 8.09
N ARG A 208 5.93 -9.61 8.65
CA ARG A 208 6.96 -8.58 8.86
C ARG A 208 7.57 -8.03 7.57
N ALA A 209 7.42 -8.73 6.44
CA ALA A 209 7.96 -8.30 5.16
C ALA A 209 7.41 -6.94 4.72
N ALA A 210 6.12 -6.70 4.93
CA ALA A 210 5.47 -5.44 4.61
C ALA A 210 6.08 -4.24 5.35
N ASP A 211 6.36 -4.40 6.63
CA ASP A 211 6.97 -3.35 7.46
C ASP A 211 8.38 -2.99 7.01
N VAL A 212 9.18 -4.00 6.71
CA VAL A 212 10.58 -3.82 6.30
C VAL A 212 10.66 -3.16 4.93
N VAL A 213 9.90 -3.67 3.97
CA VAL A 213 9.85 -3.11 2.61
C VAL A 213 9.22 -1.72 2.61
N GLY A 214 8.16 -1.49 3.38
CA GLY A 214 7.50 -0.19 3.48
C GLY A 214 8.44 0.91 4.00
N ARG A 215 9.28 0.61 4.99
CA ARG A 215 10.31 1.55 5.48
C ARG A 215 11.35 1.86 4.41
N TYR A 216 11.85 0.83 3.72
CA TYR A 216 12.81 1.00 2.63
C TYR A 216 12.24 1.87 1.51
N LEU A 217 11.06 1.55 1.00
CA LEU A 217 10.41 2.31 -0.07
C LEU A 217 10.18 3.78 0.33
N LYS A 218 9.73 4.05 1.56
CA LYS A 218 9.51 5.41 2.06
C LYS A 218 10.80 6.22 2.13
N GLN A 219 11.91 5.61 2.51
CA GLN A 219 13.18 6.29 2.68
C GLN A 219 13.91 6.52 1.34
N TRP A 220 13.80 5.60 0.38
CA TRP A 220 14.65 5.55 -0.81
C TRP A 220 13.91 5.68 -2.15
N TYR A 221 12.62 6.02 -2.15
CA TYR A 221 11.78 6.03 -3.36
C TYR A 221 12.31 6.89 -4.52
N GLY A 222 13.08 7.92 -4.29
CA GLY A 222 13.63 8.80 -5.34
C GLY A 222 15.00 8.36 -5.87
N TYR A 223 15.68 7.44 -5.21
CA TYR A 223 17.12 7.20 -5.44
C TYR A 223 17.47 5.76 -5.83
N ARG A 224 16.65 4.77 -5.48
CA ARG A 224 16.93 3.35 -5.64
C ARG A 224 15.81 2.61 -6.38
N ALA A 225 15.52 3.09 -7.61
CA ALA A 225 14.37 2.61 -8.38
C ALA A 225 14.45 1.11 -8.72
N GLY A 226 15.62 0.59 -9.06
CA GLY A 226 15.78 -0.83 -9.38
C GLY A 226 15.52 -1.75 -8.18
N GLN A 227 16.06 -1.37 -7.02
CA GLN A 227 15.88 -2.10 -5.76
C GLN A 227 14.43 -2.02 -5.27
N GLY A 228 13.82 -0.83 -5.33
CA GLY A 228 12.42 -0.66 -4.98
C GLY A 228 11.48 -1.53 -5.81
N LYS A 229 11.69 -1.58 -7.13
CA LYS A 229 10.94 -2.49 -8.02
C LYS A 229 11.14 -3.97 -7.66
N ALA A 230 12.37 -4.38 -7.34
CA ALA A 230 12.64 -5.75 -6.94
C ALA A 230 11.92 -6.13 -5.64
N LEU A 231 11.84 -5.20 -4.68
CA LEU A 231 11.08 -5.39 -3.43
C LEU A 231 9.57 -5.41 -3.65
N ILE A 232 9.03 -4.58 -4.56
CA ILE A 232 7.62 -4.61 -4.94
C ILE A 232 7.28 -5.95 -5.60
N ALA A 233 8.11 -6.43 -6.52
CA ALA A 233 7.91 -7.73 -7.17
C ALA A 233 7.98 -8.89 -6.17
N MET A 234 8.86 -8.82 -5.16
CA MET A 234 8.91 -9.78 -4.07
C MET A 234 7.60 -9.83 -3.27
N LEU A 235 7.02 -8.66 -2.93
CA LEU A 235 5.77 -8.59 -2.14
C LEU A 235 4.60 -9.35 -2.77
N ALA A 236 4.53 -9.40 -4.10
CA ALA A 236 3.48 -10.12 -4.83
C ALA A 236 3.51 -11.64 -4.64
N TRP A 237 4.55 -12.17 -4.00
CA TRP A 237 4.75 -13.60 -3.74
C TRP A 237 4.84 -13.93 -2.26
N VAL A 238 4.80 -12.94 -1.38
CA VAL A 238 4.69 -13.15 0.07
C VAL A 238 3.25 -13.53 0.38
N ASP A 239 3.07 -14.72 0.97
CA ASP A 239 1.74 -15.25 1.32
C ASP A 239 1.24 -14.62 2.64
N HIS A 240 1.03 -13.31 2.61
CA HIS A 240 0.47 -12.56 3.73
C HIS A 240 -0.31 -11.32 3.23
N PRO A 241 -1.53 -11.07 3.77
CA PRO A 241 -2.38 -9.95 3.35
C PRO A 241 -1.69 -8.59 3.42
N SER A 242 -0.90 -8.31 4.46
CA SER A 242 -0.22 -7.03 4.63
C SER A 242 0.79 -6.73 3.51
N ALA A 243 1.47 -7.75 2.98
CA ALA A 243 2.39 -7.61 1.85
C ALA A 243 1.64 -7.20 0.58
N ILE A 244 0.50 -7.86 0.32
CA ILE A 244 -0.37 -7.55 -0.82
C ILE A 244 -0.94 -6.13 -0.68
N GLN A 245 -1.44 -5.77 0.49
CA GLN A 245 -1.98 -4.43 0.75
C GLN A 245 -0.92 -3.33 0.64
N LEU A 246 0.31 -3.59 1.09
CA LEU A 246 1.42 -2.66 0.87
C LEU A 246 1.68 -2.47 -0.63
N MET A 247 1.78 -3.55 -1.40
CA MET A 247 2.00 -3.50 -2.85
C MET A 247 0.90 -2.69 -3.55
N LEU A 248 -0.38 -2.96 -3.24
CA LEU A 248 -1.51 -2.21 -3.78
C LEU A 248 -1.44 -0.72 -3.40
N SER A 249 -1.02 -0.40 -2.18
CA SER A 249 -0.89 0.99 -1.73
C SER A 249 0.23 1.77 -2.44
N VAL A 250 1.25 1.08 -2.93
CA VAL A 250 2.34 1.72 -3.70
C VAL A 250 1.81 2.34 -5.00
N GLY A 251 0.88 1.67 -5.67
CA GLY A 251 0.26 2.17 -6.90
C GLY A 251 -0.44 3.52 -6.74
N SER A 252 -0.98 3.81 -5.55
CA SER A 252 -1.73 5.05 -5.29
C SER A 252 -0.96 6.12 -4.50
N ARG A 253 -0.04 5.72 -3.61
CA ARG A 253 0.60 6.63 -2.64
C ARG A 253 1.96 7.17 -3.05
N PHE A 254 2.71 6.46 -3.87
CA PHE A 254 4.06 6.87 -4.25
C PHE A 254 4.05 7.73 -5.50
N ARG A 255 4.85 8.81 -5.50
CA ARG A 255 4.95 9.73 -6.66
C ARG A 255 5.83 9.20 -7.79
N THR A 256 6.64 8.18 -7.53
CA THR A 256 7.56 7.62 -8.51
C THR A 256 6.80 6.75 -9.50
N LYS A 257 6.60 7.25 -10.72
CA LYS A 257 5.85 6.57 -11.80
C LYS A 257 6.30 5.12 -11.99
N SER A 258 7.61 4.85 -11.99
CA SER A 258 8.14 3.50 -12.17
C SER A 258 7.80 2.53 -11.02
N PHE A 259 7.51 3.02 -9.81
CA PHE A 259 7.03 2.18 -8.70
C PHE A 259 5.54 1.89 -8.86
N GLN A 260 4.77 2.88 -9.25
CA GLN A 260 3.34 2.71 -9.54
C GLN A 260 3.12 1.68 -10.65
N GLU A 261 3.85 1.80 -11.77
CA GLU A 261 3.79 0.86 -12.89
C GLU A 261 4.17 -0.57 -12.46
N GLU A 262 5.22 -0.73 -11.66
CA GLU A 262 5.62 -2.04 -11.15
C GLU A 262 4.59 -2.62 -10.20
N ALA A 263 4.05 -1.83 -9.27
CA ALA A 263 3.02 -2.28 -8.34
C ALA A 263 1.73 -2.70 -9.07
N THR A 264 1.30 -1.92 -10.07
CA THR A 264 0.14 -2.25 -10.90
C THR A 264 0.36 -3.56 -11.66
N ARG A 265 1.50 -3.70 -12.33
CA ARG A 265 1.86 -4.93 -13.06
C ARG A 265 1.86 -6.17 -12.15
N GLN A 266 2.40 -6.05 -10.94
CA GLN A 266 2.44 -7.15 -9.99
C GLN A 266 1.05 -7.48 -9.41
N ALA A 267 0.22 -6.45 -9.18
CA ALA A 267 -1.15 -6.65 -8.72
C ALA A 267 -2.02 -7.35 -9.77
N GLU A 268 -1.89 -6.94 -11.04
CA GLU A 268 -2.57 -7.59 -12.16
C GLU A 268 -2.14 -9.06 -12.30
N ALA A 269 -0.82 -9.32 -12.28
CA ALA A 269 -0.30 -10.68 -12.38
C ALA A 269 -0.72 -11.56 -11.18
N LEU A 270 -0.81 -11.00 -9.97
CA LEU A 270 -1.29 -11.73 -8.80
C LEU A 270 -2.79 -12.01 -8.89
N ALA A 271 -3.57 -11.02 -9.29
CA ALA A 271 -5.02 -11.17 -9.48
C ALA A 271 -5.33 -12.24 -10.55
N GLU A 272 -4.61 -12.22 -11.68
CA GLU A 272 -4.71 -13.25 -12.72
C GLU A 272 -4.39 -14.65 -12.19
N ARG A 273 -3.30 -14.80 -11.42
CA ARG A 273 -2.96 -16.09 -10.77
C ARG A 273 -4.05 -16.62 -9.83
N LYS A 274 -4.79 -15.71 -9.18
CA LYS A 274 -5.90 -16.04 -8.27
C LYS A 274 -7.25 -16.15 -8.98
N GLY A 275 -7.35 -15.81 -10.25
CA GLY A 275 -8.61 -15.73 -11.00
C GLY A 275 -9.52 -14.60 -10.52
N TRP A 276 -8.95 -13.51 -10.00
CA TRP A 276 -9.66 -12.34 -9.46
C TRP A 276 -9.35 -11.08 -10.25
N SER A 277 -10.23 -10.08 -10.14
CA SER A 277 -9.87 -8.71 -10.48
C SER A 277 -8.95 -8.11 -9.43
N VAL A 278 -8.23 -7.05 -9.76
CA VAL A 278 -7.39 -6.31 -8.78
C VAL A 278 -8.23 -5.77 -7.62
N SER A 279 -9.45 -5.37 -7.88
CA SER A 279 -10.38 -4.88 -6.87
C SER A 279 -10.82 -6.00 -5.91
N GLU A 280 -11.14 -7.18 -6.43
CA GLU A 280 -11.46 -8.36 -5.60
C GLU A 280 -10.24 -8.83 -4.82
N LEU A 281 -9.05 -8.84 -5.42
CA LEU A 281 -7.80 -9.11 -4.70
C LEU A 281 -7.68 -8.20 -3.48
N ALA A 282 -7.92 -6.92 -3.67
CA ALA A 282 -7.79 -5.92 -2.61
C ALA A 282 -8.84 -6.11 -1.49
N ASP A 283 -10.05 -6.56 -1.79
CA ASP A 283 -11.09 -6.83 -0.78
C ASP A 283 -10.83 -8.15 -0.03
N ARG A 284 -10.45 -9.19 -0.76
CA ARG A 284 -10.23 -10.55 -0.21
C ARG A 284 -8.94 -10.68 0.59
N THR A 285 -8.06 -9.68 0.54
CA THR A 285 -6.76 -9.68 1.25
C THR A 285 -6.63 -8.57 2.29
N ILE A 286 -7.74 -8.04 2.79
CA ILE A 286 -7.71 -7.06 3.88
C ILE A 286 -7.15 -7.74 5.14
N PRO A 287 -6.11 -7.16 5.79
CA PRO A 287 -5.55 -7.75 6.99
C PRO A 287 -6.50 -7.60 8.18
N THR A 288 -6.59 -8.62 9.00
CA THR A 288 -7.39 -8.59 10.23
C THR A 288 -6.67 -7.90 11.40
N ALA A 289 -5.40 -7.53 11.23
CA ALA A 289 -4.51 -7.02 12.28
C ALA A 289 -4.39 -8.00 13.49
N GLY A 290 -4.51 -9.31 13.20
CA GLY A 290 -4.45 -10.37 14.21
C GLY A 290 -5.74 -10.56 15.02
N PHE A 291 -6.79 -9.78 14.76
CA PHE A 291 -8.09 -9.99 15.39
C PHE A 291 -8.84 -11.15 14.72
N ASP A 292 -9.51 -11.95 15.54
CA ASP A 292 -10.41 -13.01 15.07
C ASP A 292 -11.76 -12.44 14.57
N GLU A 293 -12.67 -13.31 14.16
CA GLU A 293 -14.00 -12.95 13.65
C GLU A 293 -14.84 -12.16 14.67
N THR A 294 -14.57 -12.32 15.97
CA THR A 294 -15.24 -11.56 17.04
C THR A 294 -14.64 -10.19 17.28
N GLY A 295 -13.51 -9.88 16.65
CA GLY A 295 -12.72 -8.67 16.90
C GLY A 295 -11.83 -8.77 18.13
N THR A 296 -11.44 -10.01 18.52
CA THR A 296 -10.61 -10.28 19.68
C THR A 296 -9.23 -10.78 19.26
N LEU A 297 -8.18 -10.25 19.88
CA LEU A 297 -6.80 -10.73 19.78
C LEU A 297 -6.40 -11.32 21.12
N GLU A 298 -6.07 -12.61 21.13
CA GLU A 298 -5.58 -13.32 22.32
C GLU A 298 -4.11 -12.93 22.61
N LEU A 299 -3.82 -12.64 23.89
CA LEU A 299 -2.51 -12.22 24.36
C LEU A 299 -2.06 -13.17 25.48
N ASN A 300 -1.46 -14.28 25.09
CA ASN A 300 -1.14 -15.41 25.92
C ASN A 300 0.16 -15.21 26.73
N TYR A 301 0.08 -15.34 28.08
CA TYR A 301 1.22 -15.28 29.00
C TYR A 301 1.55 -16.66 29.61
N GLY A 302 0.96 -17.74 29.11
CA GLY A 302 1.05 -19.08 29.68
C GLY A 302 -0.18 -19.41 30.52
N GLU A 303 -0.11 -19.31 31.83
CA GLU A 303 -1.25 -19.54 32.70
C GLU A 303 -2.32 -18.44 32.61
N ARG A 304 -1.93 -17.23 32.27
CA ARG A 304 -2.84 -16.09 32.10
C ARG A 304 -2.98 -15.73 30.64
N VAL A 305 -4.24 -15.56 30.21
CA VAL A 305 -4.56 -15.10 28.86
C VAL A 305 -5.28 -13.76 28.97
N PHE A 306 -4.67 -12.73 28.43
CA PHE A 306 -5.27 -11.41 28.25
C PHE A 306 -5.91 -11.33 26.86
N SER A 307 -6.77 -10.36 26.65
CA SER A 307 -7.34 -10.11 25.34
C SER A 307 -7.28 -8.63 24.98
N ALA A 308 -7.16 -8.36 23.68
CA ALA A 308 -7.37 -7.04 23.10
C ALA A 308 -8.63 -7.10 22.23
N VAL A 309 -9.59 -6.22 22.50
CA VAL A 309 -10.87 -6.18 21.80
C VAL A 309 -10.93 -4.93 20.94
N LEU A 310 -11.25 -5.09 19.67
CA LEU A 310 -11.48 -3.99 18.74
C LEU A 310 -12.87 -3.40 18.98
N LEU A 311 -12.93 -2.11 19.29
CA LEU A 311 -14.19 -1.40 19.54
C LEU A 311 -14.72 -0.73 18.26
N PRO A 312 -16.01 -0.36 18.21
CA PRO A 312 -16.63 0.31 17.05
C PRO A 312 -15.95 1.61 16.63
N ASP A 313 -15.33 2.33 17.56
CA ASP A 313 -14.53 3.53 17.29
C ASP A 313 -13.13 3.24 16.74
N LEU A 314 -12.83 1.96 16.48
CA LEU A 314 -11.53 1.45 16.02
C LEU A 314 -10.40 1.62 17.04
N THR A 315 -10.73 1.83 18.32
CA THR A 315 -9.77 1.73 19.43
C THR A 315 -9.66 0.29 19.93
N VAL A 316 -8.54 -0.03 20.60
CA VAL A 316 -8.25 -1.35 21.11
C VAL A 316 -8.31 -1.33 22.63
N GLU A 317 -9.31 -1.97 23.20
CA GLU A 317 -9.49 -2.14 24.63
C GLU A 317 -8.78 -3.41 25.13
N LEU A 318 -7.96 -3.28 26.18
CA LEU A 318 -7.31 -4.43 26.79
C LEU A 318 -8.14 -4.96 27.95
N ARG A 319 -8.24 -6.30 28.06
CA ARG A 319 -8.95 -7.00 29.13
C ARG A 319 -8.05 -8.00 29.85
N SER A 320 -8.23 -8.09 31.15
CA SER A 320 -7.59 -9.11 32.00
C SER A 320 -8.20 -10.49 31.72
N PRO A 321 -7.59 -11.59 32.25
CA PRO A 321 -8.18 -12.94 32.15
C PRO A 321 -9.60 -13.04 32.71
N GLU A 322 -9.96 -12.17 33.66
CA GLU A 322 -11.30 -12.08 34.25
C GLU A 322 -12.24 -11.15 33.46
N GLY A 323 -11.83 -10.68 32.29
CA GLY A 323 -12.63 -9.80 31.41
C GLY A 323 -12.66 -8.33 31.84
N LYS A 324 -11.91 -7.92 32.87
CA LYS A 324 -11.88 -6.52 33.33
C LYS A 324 -10.99 -5.67 32.43
N LYS A 325 -11.46 -4.45 32.10
CA LYS A 325 -10.68 -3.46 31.36
C LYS A 325 -9.39 -3.09 32.10
N ILE A 326 -8.27 -3.07 31.39
CA ILE A 326 -6.95 -2.66 31.87
C ILE A 326 -6.34 -1.63 30.93
N SER A 327 -5.50 -0.74 31.45
CA SER A 327 -4.87 0.32 30.63
C SER A 327 -3.66 -0.18 29.84
N THR A 328 -2.91 -1.13 30.41
CA THR A 328 -1.69 -1.68 29.82
C THR A 328 -1.53 -3.15 30.21
N LEU A 329 -0.83 -3.91 29.35
CA LEU A 329 -0.43 -5.27 29.70
C LEU A 329 0.56 -5.24 30.88
N PRO A 330 0.30 -6.03 31.95
CA PRO A 330 1.17 -6.04 33.11
C PRO A 330 2.54 -6.68 32.82
N ALA A 331 3.48 -6.50 33.74
CA ALA A 331 4.71 -7.27 33.74
C ALA A 331 4.42 -8.76 33.99
N PRO A 332 5.21 -9.68 33.41
CA PRO A 332 5.10 -11.11 33.70
C PRO A 332 5.27 -11.39 35.17
N ARG A 333 4.49 -12.32 35.73
CA ARG A 333 4.67 -12.90 37.08
C ARG A 333 5.61 -14.10 37.01
N GLN A 334 6.04 -14.59 38.13
CA GLN A 334 6.91 -15.77 38.21
C GLN A 334 6.26 -17.05 37.63
N SER A 335 4.92 -17.13 37.63
CA SER A 335 4.13 -18.23 37.04
C SER A 335 3.90 -18.09 35.54
N ASP A 336 4.15 -16.92 34.95
CA ASP A 336 3.95 -16.67 33.51
C ASP A 336 5.16 -17.16 32.70
N ASP A 337 4.93 -17.45 31.44
CA ASP A 337 5.98 -17.67 30.46
C ASP A 337 6.50 -16.32 29.93
N GLU A 338 7.73 -15.99 30.27
CA GLU A 338 8.35 -14.71 29.91
C GLU A 338 8.47 -14.52 28.39
N ALA A 339 8.75 -15.60 27.63
CA ALA A 339 8.86 -15.55 26.17
C ALA A 339 7.49 -15.26 25.56
N ARG A 340 6.45 -15.96 25.98
CA ARG A 340 5.06 -15.72 25.53
C ARG A 340 4.60 -14.31 25.90
N ALA A 341 4.87 -13.85 27.10
CA ALA A 341 4.52 -12.48 27.51
C ALA A 341 5.20 -11.41 26.65
N LYS A 342 6.45 -11.63 26.25
CA LYS A 342 7.19 -10.76 25.32
C LYS A 342 6.57 -10.80 23.92
N ASP A 343 6.20 -11.97 23.43
CA ASP A 343 5.56 -12.13 22.13
C ASP A 343 4.15 -11.52 22.11
N ALA A 344 3.35 -11.68 23.15
CA ALA A 344 2.05 -11.02 23.29
C ALA A 344 2.14 -9.48 23.25
N LYS A 345 3.16 -8.89 23.90
CA LYS A 345 3.41 -7.44 23.83
C LYS A 345 3.79 -6.99 22.41
N LYS A 346 4.59 -7.79 21.70
CA LYS A 346 4.93 -7.51 20.29
C LYS A 346 3.70 -7.63 19.38
N ALA A 347 2.91 -8.69 19.55
CA ALA A 347 1.68 -8.91 18.79
C ALA A 347 0.69 -7.74 18.96
N LEU A 348 0.47 -7.26 20.19
CA LEU A 348 -0.36 -6.09 20.43
C LEU A 348 0.16 -4.82 19.75
N ALA A 349 1.47 -4.60 19.77
CA ALA A 349 2.08 -3.45 19.13
C ALA A 349 1.96 -3.53 17.60
N ALA A 350 2.17 -4.71 17.02
CA ALA A 350 1.99 -4.98 15.60
C ALA A 350 0.52 -4.78 15.19
N ALA A 351 -0.41 -5.38 15.92
CA ALA A 351 -1.85 -5.26 15.68
C ALA A 351 -2.32 -3.80 15.65
N ARG A 352 -1.92 -2.98 16.63
CA ARG A 352 -2.27 -1.55 16.65
C ARG A 352 -1.72 -0.77 15.46
N LYS A 353 -0.51 -1.11 15.02
CA LYS A 353 0.12 -0.45 13.88
C LYS A 353 -0.54 -0.86 12.57
N GLU A 354 -0.81 -2.14 12.39
CA GLU A 354 -1.48 -2.68 11.20
C GLU A 354 -2.92 -2.18 11.12
N LEU A 355 -3.68 -2.19 12.21
CA LEU A 355 -5.02 -1.64 12.31
C LEU A 355 -5.06 -0.18 11.80
N LYS A 356 -4.17 0.67 12.30
CA LYS A 356 -4.10 2.07 11.86
C LYS A 356 -3.86 2.20 10.36
N SER A 357 -2.95 1.40 9.81
CA SER A 357 -2.63 1.42 8.38
C SER A 357 -3.77 0.89 7.53
N ALA A 358 -4.40 -0.22 7.95
CA ALA A 358 -5.53 -0.83 7.28
C ALA A 358 -6.74 0.10 7.25
N VAL A 359 -7.11 0.69 8.40
CA VAL A 359 -8.22 1.67 8.48
C VAL A 359 -8.01 2.84 7.51
N GLN A 360 -6.80 3.43 7.51
CA GLN A 360 -6.50 4.54 6.61
C GLN A 360 -6.61 4.15 5.13
N LEU A 361 -6.10 2.97 4.78
CA LEU A 361 -6.15 2.49 3.39
C LEU A 361 -7.59 2.15 2.98
N GLN A 362 -8.32 1.43 3.81
CA GLN A 362 -9.68 1.00 3.48
C GLN A 362 -10.66 2.18 3.44
N THR A 363 -10.52 3.17 4.31
CA THR A 363 -11.31 4.42 4.22
C THR A 363 -11.08 5.12 2.88
N ALA A 364 -9.83 5.22 2.43
CA ALA A 364 -9.52 5.81 1.12
C ALA A 364 -10.11 5.00 -0.05
N ARG A 365 -10.08 3.65 0.04
CA ARG A 365 -10.67 2.75 -0.97
C ARG A 365 -12.19 2.84 -1.01
N LEU A 366 -12.86 2.94 0.13
CA LEU A 366 -14.31 3.12 0.20
C LEU A 366 -14.73 4.48 -0.38
N TYR A 367 -13.94 5.53 -0.13
CA TYR A 367 -14.16 6.82 -0.77
C TYR A 367 -13.94 6.77 -2.30
N GLU A 368 -12.88 6.07 -2.75
CA GLU A 368 -12.67 5.85 -4.19
C GLU A 368 -13.83 5.04 -4.78
N ALA A 369 -14.32 4.01 -4.07
CA ALA A 369 -15.47 3.22 -4.50
C ALA A 369 -16.75 4.06 -4.65
N LEU A 370 -16.99 5.00 -3.74
CA LEU A 370 -18.06 6.00 -3.88
C LEU A 370 -17.89 6.80 -5.18
N CYS A 371 -16.73 7.45 -5.36
CA CYS A 371 -16.44 8.30 -6.52
C CYS A 371 -16.51 7.55 -7.85
N THR A 372 -16.17 6.26 -7.85
CA THR A 372 -16.13 5.42 -9.06
C THR A 372 -17.39 4.63 -9.29
N GLU A 373 -18.42 4.84 -8.45
CA GLU A 373 -19.70 4.12 -8.49
C GLU A 373 -19.48 2.59 -8.50
N ARG A 374 -18.47 2.13 -7.73
CA ARG A 374 -18.10 0.72 -7.67
C ARG A 374 -19.19 -0.10 -7.00
N THR A 375 -19.44 -1.28 -7.57
CA THR A 375 -20.43 -2.23 -7.06
C THR A 375 -19.78 -3.53 -6.57
N TRP A 376 -20.48 -4.22 -5.68
CA TRP A 376 -20.17 -5.58 -5.21
C TRP A 376 -21.41 -6.45 -5.34
N ARG A 377 -21.21 -7.74 -5.53
CA ARG A 377 -22.28 -8.69 -5.21
C ARG A 377 -22.49 -8.69 -3.70
N PHE A 378 -23.72 -8.84 -3.26
CA PHE A 378 -24.03 -8.78 -1.82
C PHE A 378 -23.33 -9.88 -1.02
N ASP A 379 -23.21 -11.11 -1.55
CA ASP A 379 -22.49 -12.20 -0.91
C ASP A 379 -20.98 -11.89 -0.69
N ASP A 380 -20.31 -11.30 -1.67
CA ASP A 380 -18.92 -10.85 -1.54
C ASP A 380 -18.79 -9.66 -0.56
N TRP A 381 -19.70 -8.68 -0.64
CA TRP A 381 -19.76 -7.55 0.29
C TRP A 381 -19.97 -8.02 1.72
N GLN A 382 -20.93 -8.92 1.94
CA GLN A 382 -21.23 -9.50 3.25
C GLN A 382 -20.01 -10.24 3.80
N ARG A 383 -19.37 -11.08 2.99
CA ARG A 383 -18.25 -11.92 3.41
C ARG A 383 -16.97 -11.15 3.69
N TYR A 384 -16.57 -10.27 2.76
CA TYR A 384 -15.24 -9.65 2.79
C TYR A 384 -15.23 -8.24 3.40
N LEU A 385 -16.38 -7.57 3.48
CA LEU A 385 -16.51 -6.27 4.10
C LEU A 385 -17.30 -6.35 5.40
N ASN A 386 -18.57 -6.73 5.38
CA ASN A 386 -19.44 -6.64 6.55
C ASN A 386 -19.10 -7.66 7.65
N ALA A 387 -18.76 -8.91 7.31
CA ALA A 387 -18.33 -9.92 8.29
C ALA A 387 -16.85 -9.79 8.72
N HIS A 388 -16.04 -8.99 8.01
CA HIS A 388 -14.62 -8.84 8.33
C HIS A 388 -14.42 -8.07 9.65
N PRO A 389 -13.59 -8.55 10.60
CA PRO A 389 -13.49 -7.99 11.96
C PRO A 389 -13.15 -6.50 12.04
N LEU A 390 -12.40 -5.97 11.05
CA LEU A 390 -12.06 -4.55 10.97
C LEU A 390 -13.07 -3.80 10.09
N MET A 391 -13.40 -4.35 8.91
CA MET A 391 -14.20 -3.64 7.93
C MET A 391 -15.63 -3.39 8.39
N ARG A 392 -16.24 -4.31 9.18
CA ARG A 392 -17.59 -4.11 9.72
C ARG A 392 -17.76 -2.76 10.42
N HIS A 393 -16.75 -2.30 11.16
CA HIS A 393 -16.80 -0.99 11.82
C HIS A 393 -16.69 0.17 10.85
N LEU A 394 -16.14 -0.05 9.64
CA LEU A 394 -16.14 0.95 8.57
C LEU A 394 -17.46 0.92 7.80
N THR A 395 -17.97 -0.28 7.47
CA THR A 395 -19.23 -0.42 6.73
C THR A 395 -20.43 0.12 7.50
N GLN A 396 -20.46 -0.04 8.83
CA GLN A 396 -21.48 0.47 9.74
C GLN A 396 -21.53 2.00 9.83
N ARG A 397 -20.50 2.67 9.37
CA ARG A 397 -20.39 4.14 9.33
C ARG A 397 -20.74 4.73 7.97
N LEU A 398 -21.33 3.92 7.09
CA LEU A 398 -21.76 4.30 5.75
C LEU A 398 -23.17 3.79 5.49
N ALA A 399 -23.92 4.52 4.69
CA ALA A 399 -25.13 4.02 4.04
C ALA A 399 -24.77 3.38 2.69
N TRP A 400 -25.50 2.37 2.33
CA TRP A 400 -25.29 1.53 1.14
C TRP A 400 -26.56 1.46 0.31
N VAL A 401 -26.44 1.45 -1.01
CA VAL A 401 -27.55 1.19 -1.93
C VAL A 401 -27.49 -0.27 -2.35
N VAL A 402 -28.58 -0.98 -2.23
CA VAL A 402 -28.76 -2.29 -2.86
C VAL A 402 -29.72 -2.18 -4.02
N THR A 403 -29.34 -2.79 -5.13
CA THR A 403 -30.18 -2.89 -6.34
C THR A 403 -30.49 -4.35 -6.62
N SER A 404 -31.79 -4.67 -6.74
CA SER A 404 -32.28 -5.99 -7.11
C SER A 404 -33.37 -5.83 -8.19
N GLY A 405 -33.05 -6.19 -9.44
CA GLY A 405 -33.88 -5.87 -10.59
C GLY A 405 -34.07 -4.37 -10.75
N ASP A 406 -35.31 -3.92 -10.82
CA ASP A 406 -35.66 -2.48 -10.97
C ASP A 406 -35.83 -1.74 -9.62
N THR A 407 -35.58 -2.41 -8.50
CA THR A 407 -35.76 -1.85 -7.15
C THR A 407 -34.41 -1.47 -6.57
N ALA A 408 -34.28 -0.21 -6.14
CA ALA A 408 -33.14 0.28 -5.37
C ALA A 408 -33.59 0.67 -3.97
N MET A 409 -32.83 0.30 -2.95
CA MET A 409 -33.09 0.61 -1.55
C MET A 409 -31.80 0.98 -0.84
N VAL A 410 -31.87 1.94 0.08
CA VAL A 410 -30.72 2.32 0.90
C VAL A 410 -30.81 1.62 2.26
N PHE A 411 -29.67 1.11 2.74
CA PHE A 411 -29.57 0.43 4.02
C PHE A 411 -28.27 0.74 4.74
N ARG A 412 -28.22 0.45 6.04
CA ARG A 412 -27.03 0.51 6.88
C ARG A 412 -26.90 -0.80 7.68
N PRO A 413 -25.70 -1.42 7.76
CA PRO A 413 -25.47 -2.55 8.66
C PRO A 413 -25.35 -2.07 10.11
N LEU A 414 -25.93 -2.84 11.04
CA LEU A 414 -25.87 -2.63 12.48
C LEU A 414 -24.83 -3.53 13.14
N ASP A 415 -24.52 -3.30 14.40
CA ASP A 415 -23.51 -4.03 15.18
C ASP A 415 -23.93 -5.46 15.52
N ASP A 416 -25.23 -5.74 15.54
CA ASP A 416 -25.79 -7.09 15.72
C ASP A 416 -25.80 -7.92 14.43
N GLY A 417 -25.37 -7.35 13.30
CA GLY A 417 -25.30 -8.00 11.99
C GLY A 417 -26.56 -7.87 11.15
N THR A 418 -27.63 -7.20 11.66
CA THR A 418 -28.83 -6.88 10.88
C THR A 418 -28.58 -5.70 9.96
N LEU A 419 -29.45 -5.53 8.96
CA LEU A 419 -29.45 -4.39 8.06
C LEU A 419 -30.73 -3.59 8.28
N THR A 420 -30.64 -2.27 8.35
CA THR A 420 -31.77 -1.39 8.58
C THR A 420 -31.94 -0.38 7.43
N ASP A 421 -33.19 0.04 7.16
CA ASP A 421 -33.49 1.23 6.37
C ASP A 421 -33.46 2.50 7.26
N ALA A 422 -33.85 3.65 6.72
CA ALA A 422 -33.83 4.91 7.46
C ALA A 422 -34.94 5.01 8.53
N ASP A 423 -35.97 4.17 8.43
CA ASP A 423 -37.12 4.10 9.34
C ASP A 423 -37.01 2.95 10.36
N ASP A 424 -35.81 2.39 10.54
CA ASP A 424 -35.48 1.27 11.43
C ASP A 424 -36.18 -0.07 11.10
N ASN A 425 -36.63 -0.23 9.86
CA ASN A 425 -37.14 -1.53 9.42
C ASN A 425 -35.99 -2.44 9.00
N GLU A 426 -36.11 -3.73 9.34
CA GLU A 426 -35.13 -4.73 8.92
C GLU A 426 -35.15 -4.92 7.40
N VAL A 427 -33.97 -4.87 6.80
CA VAL A 427 -33.76 -5.05 5.36
C VAL A 427 -33.22 -6.44 5.08
N THR A 428 -33.88 -7.18 4.21
CA THR A 428 -33.42 -8.48 3.71
C THR A 428 -32.93 -8.35 2.27
N VAL A 429 -31.72 -8.83 2.00
CA VAL A 429 -31.07 -8.72 0.69
C VAL A 429 -30.77 -10.10 0.13
N THR A 430 -31.02 -10.31 -1.16
CA THR A 430 -30.67 -11.58 -1.83
C THR A 430 -29.17 -11.64 -2.13
N PRO A 431 -28.53 -12.83 -2.11
CA PRO A 431 -27.08 -12.98 -2.27
C PRO A 431 -26.52 -12.44 -3.59
N ASP A 432 -27.32 -12.41 -4.65
CA ASP A 432 -26.98 -11.97 -6.01
C ASP A 432 -27.26 -10.49 -6.25
N ALA A 433 -27.90 -9.80 -5.31
CA ALA A 433 -28.14 -8.36 -5.40
C ALA A 433 -26.83 -7.57 -5.50
N VAL A 434 -26.91 -6.39 -6.06
CA VAL A 434 -25.75 -5.51 -6.28
C VAL A 434 -25.76 -4.40 -5.23
N VAL A 435 -24.61 -4.20 -4.57
CA VAL A 435 -24.43 -3.20 -3.49
C VAL A 435 -23.42 -2.16 -3.91
N ALA A 436 -23.70 -0.89 -3.62
CA ALA A 436 -22.79 0.25 -3.81
C ALA A 436 -22.82 1.18 -2.59
N VAL A 437 -21.82 2.03 -2.44
CA VAL A 437 -21.84 3.09 -1.43
C VAL A 437 -22.85 4.15 -1.85
N ALA A 438 -23.75 4.55 -0.94
CA ALA A 438 -24.78 5.56 -1.24
C ALA A 438 -24.18 6.97 -1.39
N HIS A 439 -24.73 7.75 -2.32
CA HIS A 439 -24.36 9.15 -2.52
C HIS A 439 -25.62 9.97 -2.84
N ASP A 440 -25.72 11.20 -2.35
CA ASP A 440 -26.90 12.05 -2.49
C ASP A 440 -27.24 12.39 -3.96
N SER A 441 -26.26 12.43 -4.87
CA SER A 441 -26.53 12.64 -6.30
C SER A 441 -27.31 11.50 -7.00
N LEU A 442 -27.35 10.32 -6.37
CA LEU A 442 -27.99 9.11 -6.90
C LEU A 442 -29.36 8.85 -6.25
N LEU A 443 -29.78 9.68 -5.31
CA LEU A 443 -30.97 9.49 -4.48
C LEU A 443 -31.92 10.68 -4.63
N ASP A 444 -33.19 10.45 -4.35
CA ASP A 444 -34.15 11.55 -4.24
C ASP A 444 -33.97 12.35 -2.94
N PRO A 445 -34.39 13.63 -2.91
CA PRO A 445 -34.17 14.50 -1.75
C PRO A 445 -34.82 13.99 -0.44
N VAL A 446 -35.95 13.28 -0.55
CA VAL A 446 -36.66 12.76 0.65
C VAL A 446 -35.84 11.65 1.29
N THR A 447 -35.31 10.73 0.49
CA THR A 447 -34.40 9.67 0.93
C THR A 447 -33.13 10.27 1.53
N VAL A 448 -32.55 11.32 0.93
CA VAL A 448 -31.36 11.99 1.45
C VAL A 448 -31.64 12.60 2.84
N GLU A 449 -32.75 13.30 3.02
CA GLU A 449 -33.13 13.92 4.29
C GLU A 449 -33.37 12.86 5.38
N ALA A 450 -34.04 11.76 5.04
CA ALA A 450 -34.28 10.66 5.97
C ALA A 450 -32.95 10.05 6.47
N TRP A 451 -31.98 9.84 5.58
CA TRP A 451 -30.66 9.30 5.97
C TRP A 451 -29.81 10.30 6.75
N GLN A 452 -29.90 11.60 6.49
CA GLN A 452 -29.26 12.61 7.34
C GLN A 452 -29.82 12.54 8.76
N GLN A 453 -31.16 12.49 8.91
CA GLN A 453 -31.81 12.37 10.22
C GLN A 453 -31.41 11.06 10.93
N HIS A 454 -31.40 9.92 10.21
CA HIS A 454 -30.97 8.64 10.76
C HIS A 454 -29.52 8.68 11.29
N PHE A 455 -28.60 9.32 10.56
CA PHE A 455 -27.21 9.47 11.02
C PHE A 455 -27.08 10.34 12.26
N ASP A 456 -27.88 11.41 12.35
CA ASP A 456 -27.92 12.30 13.51
C ASP A 456 -28.54 11.58 14.73
N ASP A 457 -29.66 10.87 14.57
CA ASP A 457 -30.35 10.16 15.63
C ASP A 457 -29.48 9.05 16.26
N TYR A 458 -28.69 8.36 15.46
CA TYR A 458 -27.78 7.30 15.91
C TYR A 458 -26.35 7.79 16.20
N GLU A 459 -26.10 9.10 16.17
CA GLU A 459 -24.76 9.69 16.37
C GLU A 459 -23.68 9.03 15.51
N VAL A 460 -24.03 8.63 14.27
CA VAL A 460 -23.10 7.97 13.36
C VAL A 460 -22.05 8.97 12.89
N ALA A 461 -20.79 8.73 13.23
CA ALA A 461 -19.67 9.49 12.67
C ALA A 461 -19.25 8.89 11.32
N PRO A 462 -19.70 9.43 10.16
CA PRO A 462 -19.42 8.84 8.86
C PRO A 462 -17.92 8.89 8.53
N LEU A 463 -17.45 7.97 7.70
CA LEU A 463 -16.05 7.96 7.24
C LEU A 463 -15.73 9.18 6.36
N PHE A 464 -16.73 9.61 5.61
CA PHE A 464 -16.76 10.78 4.76
C PHE A 464 -18.24 11.19 4.58
N GLN A 465 -18.48 12.45 4.27
CA GLN A 465 -19.83 12.94 4.09
C GLN A 465 -20.45 12.37 2.81
N GLN A 466 -21.53 11.59 2.95
CA GLN A 466 -22.30 11.01 1.85
C GLN A 466 -23.48 11.89 1.44
N PHE A 467 -24.05 12.61 2.41
CA PHE A 467 -25.29 13.34 2.28
C PHE A 467 -25.15 14.80 2.75
N GLY A 468 -25.97 15.68 2.17
CA GLY A 468 -26.15 17.05 2.65
C GLY A 468 -25.03 18.04 2.30
N LYS A 469 -24.12 17.71 1.40
CA LYS A 469 -23.07 18.65 0.95
C LYS A 469 -23.43 19.41 -0.34
N GLY A 470 -24.57 19.10 -0.91
CA GLY A 470 -24.98 19.58 -2.22
C GLY A 470 -24.33 18.80 -3.36
N THR A 471 -25.09 18.60 -4.40
CA THR A 471 -24.65 17.83 -5.57
C THR A 471 -24.47 18.73 -6.77
N TYR A 472 -23.45 18.45 -7.56
CA TYR A 472 -23.31 19.05 -8.88
C TYR A 472 -23.82 18.08 -9.93
N THR A 473 -24.84 18.50 -10.67
CA THR A 473 -25.34 17.76 -11.84
C THR A 473 -24.85 18.45 -13.11
N LEU A 474 -24.18 17.71 -13.99
CA LEU A 474 -23.68 18.24 -15.25
C LEU A 474 -24.86 18.57 -16.19
N PRO A 475 -25.02 19.82 -16.62
CA PRO A 475 -26.02 20.16 -17.64
C PRO A 475 -25.74 19.42 -18.95
N ALA A 476 -26.80 18.94 -19.60
CA ALA A 476 -26.69 18.11 -20.81
C ALA A 476 -25.93 18.81 -21.97
N ASP A 477 -26.08 20.12 -22.10
CA ASP A 477 -25.38 20.94 -23.09
C ASP A 477 -23.88 21.09 -22.82
N ARG A 478 -23.43 20.77 -21.60
CA ARG A 478 -22.01 20.80 -21.18
C ARG A 478 -21.32 19.43 -21.22
N ALA A 479 -22.01 18.35 -21.60
CA ALA A 479 -21.42 17.02 -21.64
C ALA A 479 -20.17 16.93 -22.56
N GLY A 480 -20.10 17.74 -23.61
CA GLY A 480 -18.95 17.85 -24.51
C GLY A 480 -17.81 18.73 -24.02
N ALA A 481 -18.02 19.52 -22.97
CA ALA A 481 -16.99 20.38 -22.38
C ALA A 481 -15.87 19.54 -21.74
N LYS A 482 -14.66 20.10 -21.64
CA LYS A 482 -13.48 19.43 -21.06
C LYS A 482 -13.03 20.03 -19.73
N GLU A 483 -13.69 21.07 -19.28
CA GLU A 483 -13.36 21.78 -18.04
C GLU A 483 -14.60 22.42 -17.40
N LEU A 484 -14.56 22.54 -16.07
CA LEU A 484 -15.46 23.36 -15.27
C LEU A 484 -14.74 24.65 -14.85
N THR A 485 -15.36 25.79 -15.07
CA THR A 485 -14.75 27.12 -14.85
C THR A 485 -15.54 28.01 -13.91
N GLU A 486 -16.51 27.46 -13.16
CA GLU A 486 -17.39 28.19 -12.26
C GLU A 486 -16.63 28.95 -11.17
N PHE A 487 -15.45 28.45 -10.78
CA PHE A 487 -14.59 29.06 -9.77
C PHE A 487 -13.40 29.83 -10.39
N ARG A 488 -13.38 30.04 -11.71
CA ARG A 488 -12.33 30.83 -12.36
C ARG A 488 -12.29 32.24 -11.79
N GLY A 489 -11.09 32.68 -11.42
CA GLY A 489 -10.89 33.99 -10.82
C GLY A 489 -11.23 34.11 -9.33
N HIS A 490 -11.54 32.98 -8.65
CA HIS A 490 -11.60 32.96 -7.18
C HIS A 490 -10.17 33.01 -6.64
N VAL A 491 -9.92 34.03 -5.84
CA VAL A 491 -8.59 34.40 -5.36
C VAL A 491 -8.37 33.94 -3.93
N LEU A 492 -7.19 33.34 -3.68
CA LEU A 492 -6.80 32.84 -2.36
C LEU A 492 -5.27 32.85 -2.21
N GLU A 493 -4.81 32.66 -0.98
CA GLU A 493 -3.39 32.48 -0.69
C GLU A 493 -2.90 31.07 -1.07
N ALA A 494 -1.71 30.96 -1.69
CA ALA A 494 -1.16 29.69 -2.17
C ALA A 494 -1.02 28.64 -1.06
N PHE A 495 -0.68 29.02 0.17
CA PHE A 495 -0.57 28.11 1.29
C PHE A 495 -1.95 27.63 1.79
N ALA A 496 -2.99 28.46 1.69
CA ALA A 496 -4.37 28.04 1.96
C ALA A 496 -4.83 27.00 0.93
N LEU A 497 -4.62 27.27 -0.37
CA LEU A 497 -4.89 26.32 -1.44
C LEU A 497 -4.16 24.98 -1.22
N ARG A 498 -2.85 25.01 -0.98
CA ARG A 498 -2.05 23.81 -0.70
C ARG A 498 -2.59 23.03 0.50
N GLY A 499 -2.91 23.74 1.58
CA GLY A 499 -3.43 23.13 2.81
C GLY A 499 -4.76 22.43 2.59
N ARG A 500 -5.70 23.08 1.88
CA ARG A 500 -7.00 22.51 1.55
C ARG A 500 -6.88 21.36 0.57
N ALA A 501 -6.15 21.54 -0.53
CA ALA A 501 -5.89 20.50 -1.52
C ALA A 501 -5.29 19.25 -0.87
N GLY A 502 -4.30 19.40 0.01
CA GLY A 502 -3.72 18.28 0.74
C GLY A 502 -4.70 17.54 1.65
N LYS A 503 -5.59 18.26 2.35
CA LYS A 503 -6.65 17.65 3.18
C LYS A 503 -7.67 16.88 2.34
N LEU A 504 -7.95 17.33 1.13
CA LEU A 504 -8.87 16.70 0.18
C LEU A 504 -8.21 15.58 -0.64
N GLY A 505 -6.94 15.25 -0.36
CA GLY A 505 -6.23 14.16 -1.01
C GLY A 505 -5.56 14.53 -2.34
N TYR A 506 -5.52 15.80 -2.70
CA TYR A 506 -4.79 16.27 -3.87
C TYR A 506 -3.29 16.38 -3.56
N THR A 507 -2.49 16.11 -4.57
CA THR A 507 -1.04 16.30 -4.56
C THR A 507 -0.65 17.28 -5.65
N ARG A 508 0.49 17.94 -5.49
CA ARG A 508 1.01 18.84 -6.51
C ARG A 508 1.26 18.08 -7.82
N GLY A 509 0.83 18.66 -8.93
CA GLY A 509 1.08 18.16 -10.27
C GLY A 509 2.55 18.28 -10.70
N ALA A 510 2.82 17.99 -11.96
CA ALA A 510 4.16 18.09 -12.54
C ALA A 510 4.67 19.54 -12.52
N THR A 511 5.98 19.68 -12.31
CA THR A 511 6.65 20.98 -12.43
C THR A 511 7.20 21.16 -13.84
N GLY A 512 6.98 22.33 -14.42
CA GLY A 512 7.59 22.75 -15.66
C GLY A 512 8.96 23.42 -15.45
N ASP A 513 9.43 24.11 -16.48
CA ASP A 513 10.69 24.86 -16.45
C ASP A 513 10.69 25.92 -15.34
N GLY A 514 11.84 26.08 -14.70
CA GLY A 514 11.99 27.00 -13.58
C GLY A 514 11.30 26.56 -12.28
N GLY A 515 10.80 25.31 -12.20
CA GLY A 515 10.16 24.78 -10.99
C GLY A 515 8.70 25.24 -10.81
N TRP A 516 8.08 25.83 -11.84
CA TRP A 516 6.67 26.22 -11.78
C TRP A 516 5.73 25.05 -11.94
N PHE A 517 4.58 25.07 -11.22
CA PHE A 517 3.48 24.14 -11.36
C PHE A 517 2.14 24.88 -11.31
N HIS A 518 1.13 24.33 -11.99
CA HIS A 518 -0.16 24.97 -12.20
C HIS A 518 -1.34 24.09 -11.79
N GLU A 519 -1.08 22.90 -11.23
CA GLU A 519 -2.12 21.91 -10.98
C GLU A 519 -1.93 21.21 -9.64
N TYR A 520 -3.06 20.93 -8.98
CA TYR A 520 -3.17 19.92 -7.92
C TYR A 520 -3.95 18.73 -8.47
N GLU A 521 -3.44 17.52 -8.29
CA GLU A 521 -3.94 16.28 -8.87
C GLU A 521 -4.45 15.31 -7.81
N LYS A 522 -5.64 14.69 -8.03
CA LYS A 522 -6.18 13.59 -7.23
C LYS A 522 -6.46 12.41 -8.16
N ARG A 523 -5.82 11.27 -7.89
CA ARG A 523 -5.87 10.10 -8.75
C ARG A 523 -6.92 9.11 -8.30
N PHE A 524 -7.58 8.47 -9.28
CA PHE A 524 -8.55 7.40 -9.11
C PHE A 524 -8.07 6.18 -9.90
N PRO A 525 -7.16 5.36 -9.31
CA PRO A 525 -6.50 4.27 -10.00
C PRO A 525 -7.45 3.23 -10.58
N THR A 526 -8.56 2.94 -9.90
CA THR A 526 -9.58 1.99 -10.37
C THR A 526 -10.16 2.37 -11.74
N LEU A 527 -10.29 3.67 -12.02
CA LEU A 527 -10.75 4.18 -13.32
C LEU A 527 -9.59 4.52 -14.27
N GLY A 528 -8.36 4.55 -13.79
CA GLY A 528 -7.23 5.15 -14.53
C GLY A 528 -7.50 6.60 -14.88
N MET A 529 -8.03 7.38 -13.91
CA MET A 529 -8.40 8.78 -14.08
C MET A 529 -7.72 9.67 -13.03
N THR A 530 -7.49 10.92 -13.41
CA THR A 530 -6.95 11.96 -12.52
C THR A 530 -7.82 13.20 -12.61
N ALA A 531 -8.35 13.67 -11.47
CA ALA A 531 -8.96 14.99 -11.36
C ALA A 531 -7.85 16.04 -11.14
N MET A 532 -7.92 17.15 -11.87
CA MET A 532 -6.91 18.21 -11.86
C MET A 532 -7.59 19.54 -11.55
N VAL A 533 -7.19 20.17 -10.45
CA VAL A 533 -7.55 21.55 -10.11
C VAL A 533 -6.44 22.45 -10.62
N GLU A 534 -6.72 23.18 -11.69
CA GLU A 534 -5.81 24.14 -12.29
C GLU A 534 -5.91 25.50 -11.58
N PHE A 535 -4.77 26.14 -11.35
CA PHE A 535 -4.68 27.45 -10.74
C PHE A 535 -3.60 28.31 -11.44
N SER A 536 -3.48 29.58 -11.09
CA SER A 536 -2.54 30.53 -11.73
C SER A 536 -1.06 30.18 -11.60
N GLY A 537 -0.73 29.24 -10.70
CA GLY A 537 0.61 28.67 -10.55
C GLY A 537 1.40 29.19 -9.34
N ASN A 538 2.43 28.40 -8.97
CA ASN A 538 3.41 28.74 -7.95
C ASN A 538 4.78 28.14 -8.30
N ALA A 539 5.86 28.73 -7.78
CA ALA A 539 7.21 28.24 -8.01
C ALA A 539 7.67 27.29 -6.89
N LEU A 540 8.75 26.56 -7.14
CA LEU A 540 9.47 25.81 -6.12
C LEU A 540 10.80 26.49 -5.76
N PRO A 541 11.10 26.68 -4.47
CA PRO A 541 10.28 26.38 -3.29
C PRO A 541 9.00 27.21 -3.25
N GLU A 542 7.88 26.63 -2.74
CA GLU A 542 6.60 27.30 -2.72
C GLU A 542 6.61 28.56 -1.85
N GLU A 543 6.06 29.64 -2.41
CA GLU A 543 5.87 30.92 -1.73
C GLU A 543 4.39 31.15 -1.39
N ASN A 544 4.13 31.83 -0.27
CA ASN A 544 2.76 32.27 0.04
C ASN A 544 2.44 33.54 -0.76
N ARG A 545 1.89 33.34 -1.93
CA ARG A 545 1.50 34.42 -2.84
C ARG A 545 0.01 34.31 -3.16
N THR A 546 -0.56 35.38 -3.64
CA THR A 546 -1.92 35.38 -4.16
C THR A 546 -1.99 34.55 -5.44
N VAL A 547 -2.94 33.61 -5.49
CA VAL A 547 -3.21 32.75 -6.65
C VAL A 547 -4.71 32.76 -6.93
N ALA A 548 -5.09 32.35 -8.13
CA ALA A 548 -6.49 32.20 -8.53
C ALA A 548 -6.76 30.80 -9.08
N LEU A 549 -7.94 30.26 -8.76
CA LEU A 549 -8.44 29.04 -9.40
C LEU A 549 -8.75 29.31 -10.88
N VAL A 550 -8.52 28.32 -11.74
CA VAL A 550 -8.72 28.45 -13.19
C VAL A 550 -9.74 27.45 -13.70
N ALA A 551 -9.56 26.15 -13.48
CA ALA A 551 -10.46 25.14 -13.99
C ALA A 551 -10.36 23.83 -13.21
N LEU A 552 -11.43 23.02 -13.24
CA LEU A 552 -11.41 21.61 -12.89
C LEU A 552 -11.45 20.78 -14.18
N LYS A 553 -10.50 19.87 -14.33
CA LYS A 553 -10.35 19.00 -15.50
C LYS A 553 -10.18 17.54 -15.06
N PHE A 554 -10.44 16.63 -15.99
CA PHE A 554 -10.21 15.20 -15.76
C PHE A 554 -9.35 14.65 -16.89
N ARG A 555 -8.37 13.81 -16.53
CA ARG A 555 -7.44 13.19 -17.48
C ARG A 555 -7.55 11.67 -17.37
N LYS A 556 -7.60 11.00 -18.52
CA LYS A 556 -7.38 9.55 -18.59
C LYS A 556 -5.88 9.30 -18.50
N ASP A 557 -5.46 8.46 -17.56
CA ASP A 557 -4.06 8.10 -17.37
C ASP A 557 -3.67 7.05 -18.42
N LEU A 558 -2.76 7.41 -19.32
CA LEU A 558 -2.25 6.55 -20.39
C LEU A 558 -0.73 6.47 -20.31
N PRO A 559 -0.08 5.36 -20.71
CA PRO A 559 1.38 5.23 -20.72
C PRO A 559 2.09 6.29 -21.58
N SER A 560 1.44 6.75 -22.66
CA SER A 560 1.98 7.75 -23.59
C SER A 560 1.70 9.21 -23.19
N GLY A 561 1.15 9.46 -22.01
CA GLY A 561 0.63 10.75 -21.58
C GLY A 561 -0.91 10.74 -21.56
N GLY A 562 -1.50 11.52 -20.64
CA GLY A 562 -2.95 11.49 -20.43
C GLY A 562 -3.72 12.34 -21.44
N ALA A 563 -4.92 11.92 -21.79
CA ALA A 563 -5.88 12.70 -22.59
C ALA A 563 -6.93 13.35 -21.68
N VAL A 564 -7.18 14.66 -21.86
CA VAL A 564 -8.24 15.36 -21.14
C VAL A 564 -9.60 14.84 -21.63
N LEU A 565 -10.40 14.38 -20.67
CA LEU A 565 -11.73 13.81 -20.92
C LEU A 565 -12.78 14.88 -21.14
N ARG A 566 -13.86 14.51 -21.85
CA ARG A 566 -15.10 15.27 -21.81
C ARG A 566 -15.78 15.04 -20.46
N LEU A 567 -16.45 16.05 -19.94
CA LEU A 567 -17.13 15.97 -18.63
C LEU A 567 -18.23 14.88 -18.61
N GLY A 568 -18.89 14.65 -19.75
CA GLY A 568 -19.88 13.58 -19.87
C GLY A 568 -19.30 12.15 -19.86
N ASP A 569 -17.97 12.01 -19.99
CA ASP A 569 -17.27 10.72 -19.89
C ASP A 569 -16.76 10.43 -18.45
N VAL A 570 -17.01 11.35 -17.50
CA VAL A 570 -16.62 11.22 -16.08
C VAL A 570 -17.81 10.68 -15.29
N PRO A 571 -17.64 9.70 -14.39
CA PRO A 571 -18.71 9.25 -13.49
C PRO A 571 -19.37 10.42 -12.75
N ALA A 572 -20.69 10.39 -12.63
CA ALA A 572 -21.45 11.52 -12.11
C ALA A 572 -21.08 11.85 -10.64
N VAL A 573 -20.88 10.82 -9.82
CA VAL A 573 -20.46 11.00 -8.43
C VAL A 573 -19.05 11.59 -8.37
N LEU A 574 -18.10 11.11 -9.17
CA LEU A 574 -16.75 11.66 -9.22
C LEU A 574 -16.74 13.13 -9.62
N LEU A 575 -17.56 13.48 -10.61
CA LEU A 575 -17.68 14.86 -11.06
C LEU A 575 -18.24 15.77 -9.95
N SER A 576 -19.30 15.31 -9.25
CA SER A 576 -19.90 16.02 -8.11
C SER A 576 -18.92 16.21 -6.97
N GLU A 577 -18.20 15.15 -6.58
CA GLU A 577 -17.19 15.18 -5.51
C GLU A 577 -16.03 16.14 -5.84
N ALA A 578 -15.49 16.06 -7.05
CA ALA A 578 -14.39 16.95 -7.44
C ALA A 578 -14.82 18.40 -7.59
N TYR A 579 -16.08 18.65 -7.99
CA TYR A 579 -16.67 19.99 -8.00
C TYR A 579 -16.78 20.54 -6.58
N ASP A 580 -17.25 19.72 -5.63
CA ASP A 580 -17.34 20.12 -4.22
C ASP A 580 -15.95 20.37 -3.61
N ASP A 581 -14.96 19.53 -3.93
CA ASP A 581 -13.56 19.75 -3.54
C ASP A 581 -13.07 21.14 -4.01
N MET A 582 -13.36 21.52 -5.27
CA MET A 582 -12.98 22.83 -5.81
C MET A 582 -13.76 23.98 -5.16
N ARG A 583 -15.04 23.79 -4.84
CA ARG A 583 -15.88 24.73 -4.09
C ARG A 583 -15.30 25.00 -2.70
N LEU A 584 -14.88 23.95 -2.01
CA LEU A 584 -14.21 24.06 -0.70
C LEU A 584 -12.87 24.80 -0.78
N MET A 585 -12.09 24.56 -1.84
CA MET A 585 -10.86 25.33 -2.08
C MET A 585 -11.16 26.81 -2.33
N ALA A 586 -12.17 27.12 -3.16
CA ALA A 586 -12.61 28.49 -3.43
C ALA A 586 -13.09 29.21 -2.17
N GLY A 587 -13.75 28.46 -1.25
CA GLY A 587 -14.25 28.99 0.01
C GLY A 587 -13.17 29.42 1.01
N ASP A 588 -11.94 28.96 0.86
CA ASP A 588 -10.80 29.42 1.69
C ASP A 588 -10.22 30.76 1.23
N GLY A 589 -10.74 31.32 0.16
CA GLY A 589 -10.31 32.59 -0.42
C GLY A 589 -11.25 33.76 -0.17
N THR A 590 -11.01 34.83 -0.91
CA THR A 590 -11.81 36.08 -0.86
C THR A 590 -12.95 36.11 -1.89
N GLY A 591 -13.13 35.02 -2.65
CA GLY A 591 -14.14 34.91 -3.69
C GLY A 591 -13.65 35.35 -5.07
N PHE A 592 -14.62 35.58 -5.98
CA PHE A 592 -14.33 35.99 -7.34
C PHE A 592 -13.82 37.44 -7.40
N ASP A 593 -12.72 37.66 -8.12
CA ASP A 593 -12.15 38.98 -8.38
C ASP A 593 -12.06 39.23 -9.89
N PRO A 594 -12.76 40.23 -10.45
CA PRO A 594 -12.76 40.51 -11.88
C PRO A 594 -11.37 40.95 -12.41
N GLU A 595 -10.47 41.38 -11.52
CA GLU A 595 -9.11 41.79 -11.88
C GLU A 595 -8.04 40.76 -11.45
N TRP A 596 -8.46 39.52 -11.20
CA TRP A 596 -7.57 38.47 -10.69
C TRP A 596 -6.30 38.29 -11.54
N GLU A 597 -6.39 38.41 -12.87
CA GLU A 597 -5.22 38.26 -13.77
C GLU A 597 -4.13 39.29 -13.47
N LYS A 598 -4.50 40.50 -13.02
CA LYS A 598 -3.53 41.54 -12.63
C LYS A 598 -2.88 41.27 -11.27
N LYS A 599 -3.59 40.53 -10.38
CA LYS A 599 -3.14 40.25 -9.02
C LYS A 599 -2.25 39.03 -8.90
N VAL A 600 -2.40 38.06 -9.80
CA VAL A 600 -1.65 36.79 -9.81
C VAL A 600 -0.40 36.84 -10.70
N GLY A 601 0.05 38.01 -11.12
CA GLY A 601 1.17 38.21 -12.05
C GLY A 601 2.40 37.36 -11.75
N TYR A 602 3.09 36.98 -12.81
CA TYR A 602 4.32 36.18 -12.82
C TYR A 602 5.45 36.82 -12.02
#